data_6a5c069314dbd45d0b15bd0169154f12
#
_entry.id   6a5c069314dbd45d0b15bd0169154f12
#
_cell.length_a   1.000
_cell.length_b   1.000
_cell.length_c   1.000
_cell.angle_alpha   90.00
_cell.angle_beta   90.00
_cell.angle_gamma   90.00
#
_symmetry.space_group_name_H-M   'P 1'
#
loop_
_entity.id
_entity.type
_entity.pdbx_description
1 polymer ?
#
loop_
_entity_poly.entity_id
_entity_poly.type
_entity_poly.pdbx_seq_one_letter_code
_entity_poly.pdbx_strand_id
1 'polypeptide(L)'
;MLNSLHQALGEHIDARPSRTTAFAWVDMAGLSHVAQHADILRVIREAGAVSVLQDERPDALLATPWLVPLDDDKAGRSLSKRTCDWALRGPAVTWIISPLPLQDLAARLHRRTEADLPDQHPVLMRCFDPRVLPELVHQLKASQNETFLALGHEWLYLDRSLRLQALPLHAAPGVDMFEAPLQLDEAQFTALLDASEVDQVMPELAREAPLEFLALRADQRASWTRRCLDLAGTWHLERLADKVMVGVLMLKLGEEFHLQPA
;
A
#
# COMPACT_ATOMS: atom_id res chain seq x y z
N MET A 1 0.75 2.77 19.50
CA MET A 1 0.43 2.62 18.06
C MET A 1 0.01 1.20 17.67
N LEU A 2 0.82 0.14 17.88
CA LEU A 2 0.45 -1.23 17.50
C LEU A 2 -0.87 -1.71 18.15
N ASN A 3 -1.04 -1.53 19.46
CA ASN A 3 -2.26 -1.97 20.14
C ASN A 3 -3.50 -1.20 19.67
N SER A 4 -3.38 0.10 19.40
CA SER A 4 -4.48 0.92 18.87
C SER A 4 -4.84 0.50 17.44
N LEU A 5 -3.85 0.20 16.58
CA LEU A 5 -4.10 -0.32 15.24
C LEU A 5 -4.77 -1.69 15.29
N HIS A 6 -4.26 -2.59 16.13
CA HIS A 6 -4.83 -3.93 16.28
C HIS A 6 -6.27 -3.88 16.81
N GLN A 7 -6.57 -2.96 17.76
CA GLN A 7 -7.93 -2.73 18.24
C GLN A 7 -8.84 -2.21 17.11
N ALA A 8 -8.41 -1.19 16.38
CA ALA A 8 -9.20 -0.62 15.28
C ALA A 8 -9.46 -1.67 14.17
N LEU A 9 -8.44 -2.44 13.78
CA LEU A 9 -8.62 -3.55 12.83
C LEU A 9 -9.60 -4.61 13.39
N GLY A 10 -9.49 -4.94 14.68
CA GLY A 10 -10.41 -5.86 15.36
C GLY A 10 -11.86 -5.39 15.29
N GLU A 11 -12.13 -4.10 15.50
CA GLU A 11 -13.48 -3.52 15.40
C GLU A 11 -14.09 -3.71 14.00
N HIS A 12 -13.30 -3.54 12.90
CA HIS A 12 -13.75 -3.83 11.55
C HIS A 12 -14.00 -5.33 11.33
N ILE A 13 -13.08 -6.19 11.80
CA ILE A 13 -13.22 -7.64 11.69
C ILE A 13 -14.45 -8.14 12.44
N ASP A 14 -14.70 -7.64 13.66
CA ASP A 14 -15.85 -8.06 14.49
C ASP A 14 -17.19 -7.52 13.95
N ALA A 15 -17.18 -6.34 13.31
CA ALA A 15 -18.36 -5.73 12.70
C ALA A 15 -18.70 -6.28 11.31
N ARG A 16 -17.88 -7.17 10.75
CA ARG A 16 -18.05 -7.68 9.39
C ARG A 16 -19.39 -8.41 9.21
N PRO A 17 -19.97 -8.36 8.01
CA PRO A 17 -21.19 -9.12 7.70
C PRO A 17 -21.00 -10.64 7.92
N SER A 18 -22.06 -11.31 8.30
CA SER A 18 -22.05 -12.78 8.38
C SER A 18 -21.68 -13.39 7.01
N ARG A 19 -20.93 -14.51 7.03
CA ARG A 19 -20.43 -15.21 5.85
C ARG A 19 -19.32 -14.44 5.09
N THR A 20 -18.64 -13.50 5.74
CA THR A 20 -17.41 -12.92 5.21
C THR A 20 -16.21 -13.38 6.03
N THR A 21 -15.05 -13.40 5.39
CA THR A 21 -13.75 -13.71 6.01
C THR A 21 -12.85 -12.47 5.88
N ALA A 22 -12.04 -12.22 6.90
CA ALA A 22 -10.99 -11.23 6.84
C ALA A 22 -9.71 -11.88 6.30
N PHE A 23 -9.02 -11.18 5.43
CA PHE A 23 -7.75 -11.60 4.85
C PHE A 23 -6.72 -10.47 5.03
N ALA A 24 -5.46 -10.83 5.22
CA ALA A 24 -4.36 -9.89 5.06
C ALA A 24 -3.70 -10.12 3.70
N TRP A 25 -3.48 -9.06 2.93
CA TRP A 25 -2.69 -9.11 1.71
C TRP A 25 -1.31 -8.55 2.00
N VAL A 26 -0.30 -9.43 2.01
CA VAL A 26 1.06 -9.15 2.49
C VAL A 26 2.01 -9.09 1.31
N ASP A 27 2.59 -7.94 1.06
CA ASP A 27 3.67 -7.75 0.08
C ASP A 27 5.02 -8.13 0.70
N MET A 28 5.54 -9.29 0.33
CA MET A 28 6.85 -9.74 0.83
C MET A 28 8.00 -8.87 0.35
N ALA A 29 7.93 -8.29 -0.86
CA ALA A 29 8.95 -7.36 -1.34
C ALA A 29 9.01 -6.08 -0.49
N GLY A 30 7.84 -5.57 -0.07
CA GLY A 30 7.74 -4.40 0.83
C GLY A 30 8.31 -4.65 2.22
N LEU A 31 8.46 -5.91 2.63
CA LEU A 31 9.05 -6.33 3.91
C LEU A 31 10.51 -6.79 3.80
N SER A 32 11.14 -6.70 2.64
CA SER A 32 12.52 -7.20 2.41
C SER A 32 13.57 -6.61 3.36
N HIS A 33 13.34 -5.40 3.87
CA HIS A 33 14.22 -4.72 4.83
C HIS A 33 14.01 -5.17 6.30
N VAL A 34 12.96 -5.96 6.56
CA VAL A 34 12.67 -6.43 7.92
C VAL A 34 13.57 -7.62 8.25
N ALA A 35 14.28 -7.54 9.35
CA ALA A 35 14.97 -8.69 9.90
C ALA A 35 13.98 -9.87 10.07
N GLN A 36 14.40 -11.10 9.72
CA GLN A 36 13.54 -12.29 9.77
C GLN A 36 12.49 -12.39 8.64
N HIS A 37 12.73 -11.76 7.49
CA HIS A 37 11.86 -11.83 6.31
C HIS A 37 11.46 -13.27 5.94
N ALA A 38 12.40 -14.23 5.98
CA ALA A 38 12.11 -15.65 5.75
C ALA A 38 11.18 -16.27 6.79
N ASP A 39 11.23 -15.81 8.05
CA ASP A 39 10.31 -16.26 9.11
C ASP A 39 8.89 -15.75 8.88
N ILE A 40 8.73 -14.57 8.31
CA ILE A 40 7.42 -14.04 7.91
C ILE A 40 6.81 -14.99 6.89
N LEU A 41 7.54 -15.34 5.84
CA LEU A 41 7.06 -16.28 4.81
C LEU A 41 6.65 -17.63 5.42
N ARG A 42 7.44 -18.17 6.35
CA ARG A 42 7.09 -19.41 7.05
C ARG A 42 5.78 -19.28 7.80
N VAL A 43 5.61 -18.20 8.58
CA VAL A 43 4.40 -17.95 9.37
C VAL A 43 3.15 -17.86 8.50
N ILE A 44 3.19 -17.11 7.38
CA ILE A 44 2.02 -16.96 6.51
C ILE A 44 1.68 -18.28 5.78
N ARG A 45 2.68 -19.06 5.39
CA ARG A 45 2.45 -20.38 4.77
C ARG A 45 1.84 -21.39 5.75
N GLU A 46 2.32 -21.41 7.00
CA GLU A 46 1.73 -22.24 8.07
C GLU A 46 0.26 -21.86 8.35
N ALA A 47 -0.11 -20.59 8.10
CA ALA A 47 -1.49 -20.12 8.19
C ALA A 47 -2.34 -20.43 6.95
N GLY A 48 -1.85 -21.18 6.00
CA GLY A 48 -2.60 -21.55 4.79
C GLY A 48 -2.70 -20.46 3.73
N ALA A 49 -1.79 -19.47 3.75
CA ALA A 49 -1.76 -18.40 2.75
C ALA A 49 -1.51 -18.93 1.34
N VAL A 50 -2.01 -18.18 0.35
CA VAL A 50 -1.78 -18.44 -1.07
C VAL A 50 -1.03 -17.30 -1.73
N SER A 51 -0.12 -17.62 -2.66
CA SER A 51 0.56 -16.64 -3.50
C SER A 51 -0.44 -16.09 -4.52
N VAL A 52 -0.55 -14.75 -4.59
CA VAL A 52 -1.46 -14.11 -5.53
C VAL A 52 -0.90 -14.14 -6.96
N LEU A 53 0.41 -14.01 -7.15
CA LEU A 53 1.04 -14.03 -8.48
C LEU A 53 1.34 -15.46 -9.01
N GLN A 54 1.06 -16.49 -8.21
CA GLN A 54 1.22 -17.89 -8.59
C GLN A 54 2.63 -18.28 -9.08
N ASP A 55 3.66 -17.52 -8.67
CA ASP A 55 5.05 -17.82 -8.98
C ASP A 55 5.63 -18.72 -7.88
N GLU A 56 5.98 -19.97 -8.25
CA GLU A 56 6.46 -21.00 -7.32
C GLU A 56 7.99 -21.02 -7.19
N ARG A 57 8.73 -20.18 -7.92
CA ARG A 57 10.19 -20.13 -7.81
C ARG A 57 10.60 -19.68 -6.41
N PRO A 58 11.58 -20.33 -5.77
CA PRO A 58 11.95 -20.04 -4.37
C PRO A 58 12.35 -18.58 -4.10
N ASP A 59 13.02 -17.93 -5.03
CA ASP A 59 13.39 -16.52 -4.97
C ASP A 59 12.19 -15.60 -5.16
N ALA A 60 11.25 -15.95 -6.03
CA ALA A 60 10.02 -15.22 -6.25
C ALA A 60 9.09 -15.27 -5.03
N LEU A 61 9.06 -16.37 -4.28
CA LEU A 61 8.21 -16.50 -3.08
C LEU A 61 8.50 -15.44 -2.02
N LEU A 62 9.74 -14.94 -1.95
CA LEU A 62 10.15 -13.86 -1.05
C LEU A 62 9.84 -12.46 -1.60
N ALA A 63 9.38 -12.35 -2.83
CA ALA A 63 9.07 -11.08 -3.48
C ALA A 63 7.60 -10.96 -3.91
N THR A 64 6.83 -12.08 -3.87
CA THR A 64 5.44 -12.10 -4.28
C THR A 64 4.49 -11.66 -3.16
N PRO A 65 3.34 -11.04 -3.47
CA PRO A 65 2.29 -10.79 -2.50
C PRO A 65 1.51 -12.07 -2.15
N TRP A 66 1.17 -12.21 -0.86
CA TRP A 66 0.46 -13.36 -0.31
C TRP A 66 -0.87 -12.95 0.30
N LEU A 67 -1.90 -13.72 0.04
CA LEU A 67 -3.21 -13.58 0.68
C LEU A 67 -3.32 -14.58 1.83
N VAL A 68 -3.52 -14.06 3.04
CA VAL A 68 -3.46 -14.80 4.30
C VAL A 68 -4.82 -14.76 4.97
N PRO A 69 -5.50 -15.88 5.24
CA PRO A 69 -6.75 -15.86 5.98
C PRO A 69 -6.51 -15.47 7.44
N LEU A 70 -7.41 -14.67 8.00
CA LEU A 70 -7.43 -14.26 9.40
C LEU A 70 -8.66 -14.90 10.06
N ASP A 71 -8.50 -16.14 10.49
CA ASP A 71 -9.57 -16.90 11.15
C ASP A 71 -9.94 -16.31 12.52
N ASP A 72 -11.14 -16.62 13.01
CA ASP A 72 -11.66 -16.09 14.28
C ASP A 72 -11.08 -16.78 15.52
N ASP A 73 -10.24 -17.77 15.34
CA ASP A 73 -9.61 -18.51 16.41
C ASP A 73 -8.45 -17.73 17.07
N LYS A 74 -7.80 -18.36 18.05
CA LYS A 74 -6.65 -17.77 18.74
C LYS A 74 -5.45 -17.55 17.82
N ALA A 75 -5.25 -18.42 16.83
CA ALA A 75 -4.14 -18.33 15.88
C ALA A 75 -4.36 -17.16 14.92
N GLY A 76 -5.55 -17.01 14.35
CA GLY A 76 -5.90 -15.90 13.47
C GLY A 76 -5.84 -14.54 14.17
N ARG A 77 -6.31 -14.43 15.42
CA ARG A 77 -6.13 -13.19 16.21
C ARG A 77 -4.67 -12.86 16.49
N SER A 78 -3.83 -13.86 16.74
CA SER A 78 -2.38 -13.66 16.87
C SER A 78 -1.75 -13.19 15.56
N LEU A 79 -2.19 -13.76 14.44
CA LEU A 79 -1.74 -13.40 13.11
C LEU A 79 -2.17 -11.99 12.72
N SER A 80 -3.42 -11.61 13.01
CA SER A 80 -3.94 -10.24 12.83
C SER A 80 -3.04 -9.20 13.53
N LYS A 81 -2.61 -9.48 14.77
CA LYS A 81 -1.66 -8.61 15.48
C LYS A 81 -0.29 -8.53 14.80
N ARG A 82 0.21 -9.65 14.26
CA ARG A 82 1.48 -9.68 13.51
C ARG A 82 1.38 -8.88 12.22
N THR A 83 0.27 -8.99 11.49
CA THR A 83 0.06 -8.20 10.26
C THR A 83 0.03 -6.70 10.55
N CYS A 84 -0.53 -6.28 11.69
CA CYS A 84 -0.44 -4.89 12.16
C CYS A 84 1.01 -4.45 12.43
N ASP A 85 1.82 -5.31 13.08
CA ASP A 85 3.24 -5.01 13.31
C ASP A 85 4.01 -4.88 11.99
N TRP A 86 3.75 -5.75 11.02
CA TRP A 86 4.37 -5.66 9.69
C TRP A 86 3.96 -4.39 8.94
N ALA A 87 2.67 -4.02 8.98
CA ALA A 87 2.16 -2.80 8.37
C ALA A 87 2.80 -1.51 8.95
N LEU A 88 3.15 -1.52 10.22
CA LEU A 88 3.85 -0.40 10.87
C LEU A 88 5.35 -0.33 10.55
N ARG A 89 5.93 -1.42 10.05
CA ARG A 89 7.35 -1.48 9.64
C ARG A 89 7.55 -1.06 8.20
N GLY A 90 6.51 -1.14 7.37
CA GLY A 90 6.60 -0.75 5.96
C GLY A 90 5.25 -0.82 5.25
N PRO A 91 5.13 -0.20 4.08
CA PRO A 91 3.89 -0.16 3.29
C PRO A 91 3.67 -1.50 2.57
N ALA A 92 3.43 -2.56 3.33
CA ALA A 92 3.48 -3.92 2.84
C ALA A 92 2.23 -4.76 3.18
N VAL A 93 1.25 -4.19 3.87
CA VAL A 93 0.07 -4.94 4.29
C VAL A 93 -1.19 -4.10 4.09
N THR A 94 -2.18 -4.75 3.49
CA THR A 94 -3.57 -4.30 3.47
C THR A 94 -4.48 -5.43 3.96
N TRP A 95 -5.72 -5.14 4.31
CA TRP A 95 -6.67 -6.17 4.76
C TRP A 95 -7.95 -6.07 3.95
N ILE A 96 -8.55 -7.23 3.63
CA ILE A 96 -9.75 -7.32 2.82
C ILE A 96 -10.80 -8.14 3.57
N ILE A 97 -12.01 -7.63 3.69
CA ILE A 97 -13.16 -8.36 4.20
C ILE A 97 -14.03 -8.75 3.00
N SER A 98 -14.16 -10.04 2.75
CA SER A 98 -14.80 -10.58 1.55
C SER A 98 -15.63 -11.82 1.84
N PRO A 99 -16.76 -12.04 1.12
CA PRO A 99 -17.48 -13.31 1.13
C PRO A 99 -16.86 -14.38 0.25
N LEU A 100 -15.84 -14.02 -0.55
CA LEU A 100 -15.19 -14.95 -1.47
C LEU A 100 -14.30 -15.94 -0.73
N PRO A 101 -14.29 -17.21 -1.16
CA PRO A 101 -13.26 -18.16 -0.72
C PRO A 101 -11.85 -17.66 -1.04
N LEU A 102 -10.87 -18.09 -0.25
CA LEU A 102 -9.47 -17.65 -0.37
C LEU A 102 -8.92 -17.75 -1.80
N GLN A 103 -9.14 -18.87 -2.48
CA GLN A 103 -8.64 -19.10 -3.84
C GLN A 103 -9.32 -18.18 -4.87
N ASP A 104 -10.63 -17.99 -4.73
CA ASP A 104 -11.40 -17.13 -5.64
C ASP A 104 -11.00 -15.66 -5.47
N LEU A 105 -10.82 -15.22 -4.22
CA LEU A 105 -10.34 -13.88 -3.94
C LEU A 105 -8.92 -13.68 -4.48
N ALA A 106 -8.01 -14.64 -4.26
CA ALA A 106 -6.64 -14.59 -4.78
C ALA A 106 -6.62 -14.49 -6.32
N ALA A 107 -7.43 -15.30 -7.01
CA ALA A 107 -7.54 -15.25 -8.47
C ALA A 107 -8.06 -13.89 -8.97
N ARG A 108 -9.06 -13.30 -8.31
CA ARG A 108 -9.56 -11.96 -8.65
C ARG A 108 -8.55 -10.86 -8.36
N LEU A 109 -7.82 -10.96 -7.25
CA LEU A 109 -6.74 -10.03 -6.92
C LEU A 109 -5.59 -10.12 -7.92
N HIS A 110 -5.23 -11.33 -8.36
CA HIS A 110 -4.22 -11.52 -9.41
C HIS A 110 -4.55 -10.71 -10.67
N ARG A 111 -5.76 -10.83 -11.19
CA ARG A 111 -6.20 -10.06 -12.37
C ARG A 111 -6.08 -8.54 -12.18
N ARG A 112 -6.25 -8.03 -10.94
CA ARG A 112 -6.14 -6.60 -10.61
C ARG A 112 -4.70 -6.11 -10.49
N THR A 113 -3.73 -7.03 -10.48
CA THR A 113 -2.31 -6.68 -10.57
C THR A 113 -1.82 -6.51 -12.01
N GLU A 114 -2.65 -6.85 -13.01
CA GLU A 114 -2.30 -6.67 -14.42
C GLU A 114 -2.80 -5.33 -14.92
N ALA A 115 -1.90 -4.51 -15.46
CA ALA A 115 -2.27 -3.24 -16.08
C ALA A 115 -1.41 -2.96 -17.31
N ASP A 116 -1.99 -2.22 -18.26
CA ASP A 116 -1.28 -1.67 -19.41
C ASP A 116 -1.19 -0.16 -19.28
N LEU A 117 0.00 0.36 -19.55
CA LEU A 117 0.26 1.79 -19.67
C LEU A 117 -0.32 2.35 -20.99
N PRO A 118 -0.39 3.69 -21.15
CA PRO A 118 -0.93 4.31 -22.36
C PRO A 118 -0.24 3.85 -23.66
N ASP A 119 1.04 3.50 -23.60
CA ASP A 119 1.83 2.97 -24.71
C ASP A 119 1.73 1.43 -24.88
N GLN A 120 0.75 0.80 -24.22
CA GLN A 120 0.48 -0.64 -24.23
C GLN A 120 1.59 -1.49 -23.60
N HIS A 121 2.46 -0.90 -22.77
CA HIS A 121 3.42 -1.67 -21.99
C HIS A 121 2.75 -2.33 -20.78
N PRO A 122 2.83 -3.66 -20.64
CA PRO A 122 2.29 -4.36 -19.49
C PRO A 122 3.12 -4.06 -18.23
N VAL A 123 2.44 -3.78 -17.12
CA VAL A 123 3.08 -3.51 -15.83
C VAL A 123 2.37 -4.27 -14.72
N LEU A 124 3.12 -4.57 -13.65
CA LEU A 124 2.55 -5.05 -12.41
C LEU A 124 1.97 -3.87 -11.63
N MET A 125 0.64 -3.76 -11.60
CA MET A 125 -0.06 -2.79 -10.76
C MET A 125 -0.02 -3.23 -9.29
N ARG A 126 0.74 -2.51 -8.49
CA ARG A 126 0.92 -2.84 -7.07
C ARG A 126 -0.25 -2.33 -6.21
N CYS A 127 -1.47 -2.70 -6.56
CA CYS A 127 -2.67 -2.30 -5.80
C CYS A 127 -2.70 -2.87 -4.37
N PHE A 128 -1.82 -3.81 -4.04
CA PHE A 128 -1.56 -4.31 -2.69
C PHE A 128 -0.70 -3.36 -1.83
N ASP A 129 -0.01 -2.40 -2.44
CA ASP A 129 0.75 -1.37 -1.73
C ASP A 129 -0.24 -0.30 -1.21
N PRO A 130 -0.30 -0.07 0.12
CA PRO A 130 -1.24 0.87 0.72
C PRO A 130 -1.02 2.34 0.28
N ARG A 131 0.10 2.65 -0.35
CA ARG A 131 0.39 3.97 -0.92
C ARG A 131 -0.17 4.13 -2.33
N VAL A 132 -0.24 3.01 -3.08
CA VAL A 132 -0.73 2.96 -4.46
C VAL A 132 -2.24 2.80 -4.51
N LEU A 133 -2.80 1.94 -3.67
CA LEU A 133 -4.23 1.60 -3.67
C LEU A 133 -5.17 2.82 -3.66
N PRO A 134 -5.08 3.77 -2.71
CA PRO A 134 -6.00 4.90 -2.67
C PRO A 134 -5.85 5.82 -3.89
N GLU A 135 -4.63 6.04 -4.34
CA GLU A 135 -4.35 6.87 -5.50
C GLU A 135 -4.90 6.23 -6.78
N LEU A 136 -4.67 4.92 -6.95
CA LEU A 136 -5.24 4.18 -8.08
C LEU A 136 -6.76 4.29 -8.10
N VAL A 137 -7.43 3.98 -6.99
CA VAL A 137 -8.90 4.01 -6.91
C VAL A 137 -9.45 5.42 -7.18
N HIS A 138 -8.74 6.46 -6.74
CA HIS A 138 -9.12 7.85 -7.02
C HIS A 138 -9.04 8.18 -8.51
N GLN A 139 -8.13 7.59 -9.27
CA GLN A 139 -7.95 7.84 -10.70
C GLN A 139 -8.84 6.96 -11.59
N LEU A 140 -9.41 5.85 -11.06
CA LEU A 140 -10.26 4.98 -11.86
C LEU A 140 -11.50 5.71 -12.39
N LYS A 141 -11.84 5.48 -13.65
CA LYS A 141 -13.13 5.88 -14.22
C LYS A 141 -14.26 5.12 -13.51
N ALA A 142 -15.46 5.67 -13.52
CA ALA A 142 -16.61 5.05 -12.84
C ALA A 142 -16.81 3.57 -13.22
N SER A 143 -16.71 3.23 -14.50
CA SER A 143 -16.86 1.85 -14.98
C SER A 143 -15.71 0.93 -14.54
N GLN A 144 -14.48 1.46 -14.49
CA GLN A 144 -13.32 0.71 -13.98
C GLN A 144 -13.45 0.50 -12.46
N ASN A 145 -13.85 1.54 -11.72
CA ASN A 145 -14.00 1.50 -10.27
C ASN A 145 -15.05 0.47 -9.86
N GLU A 146 -16.22 0.45 -10.54
CA GLU A 146 -17.30 -0.49 -10.26
C GLU A 146 -16.84 -1.95 -10.31
N THR A 147 -16.06 -2.33 -11.32
CA THR A 147 -15.61 -3.71 -11.48
C THR A 147 -14.33 -4.00 -10.69
N PHE A 148 -13.42 -3.02 -10.55
CA PHE A 148 -12.20 -3.17 -9.77
C PHE A 148 -12.49 -3.43 -8.30
N LEU A 149 -13.45 -2.71 -7.71
CA LEU A 149 -13.83 -2.85 -6.31
C LEU A 149 -14.86 -3.95 -6.03
N ALA A 150 -15.29 -4.72 -7.02
CA ALA A 150 -16.28 -5.80 -6.88
C ALA A 150 -15.70 -7.06 -6.22
N LEU A 151 -15.19 -6.90 -4.98
CA LEU A 151 -14.47 -7.94 -4.23
C LEU A 151 -15.13 -8.31 -2.90
N GLY A 152 -16.10 -7.53 -2.41
CA GLY A 152 -16.75 -7.89 -1.16
C GLY A 152 -17.28 -6.74 -0.33
N HIS A 153 -16.76 -6.58 0.89
CA HIS A 153 -17.30 -5.64 1.86
C HIS A 153 -16.41 -4.39 2.03
N GLU A 154 -15.14 -4.58 2.38
CA GLU A 154 -14.25 -3.45 2.62
C GLU A 154 -12.77 -3.84 2.44
N TRP A 155 -11.95 -2.86 2.04
CA TRP A 155 -10.50 -2.97 1.91
C TRP A 155 -9.86 -1.95 2.84
N LEU A 156 -9.11 -2.44 3.82
CA LEU A 156 -8.48 -1.64 4.85
C LEU A 156 -6.99 -1.46 4.55
N TYR A 157 -6.47 -0.29 4.81
CA TYR A 157 -5.04 0.01 4.62
C TYR A 157 -4.57 1.10 5.57
N LEU A 158 -3.26 1.18 5.81
CA LEU A 158 -2.67 2.32 6.50
C LEU A 158 -2.31 3.40 5.48
N ASP A 159 -2.81 4.62 5.70
CA ASP A 159 -2.37 5.77 4.91
C ASP A 159 -0.93 6.19 5.28
N ARG A 160 -0.38 7.17 4.55
CA ARG A 160 0.96 7.69 4.80
C ARG A 160 1.13 8.37 6.18
N SER A 161 0.02 8.64 6.87
CA SER A 161 -0.01 9.15 8.26
C SER A 161 -0.19 8.03 9.29
N LEU A 162 -0.06 6.78 8.87
CA LEU A 162 -0.23 5.58 9.70
C LEU A 162 -1.61 5.47 10.36
N ARG A 163 -2.65 6.00 9.72
CA ARG A 163 -4.04 5.87 10.14
C ARG A 163 -4.71 4.76 9.34
N LEU A 164 -5.47 3.93 10.02
CA LEU A 164 -6.29 2.92 9.35
C LEU A 164 -7.41 3.61 8.57
N GLN A 165 -7.48 3.32 7.29
CA GLN A 165 -8.51 3.79 6.37
C GLN A 165 -9.31 2.61 5.87
N ALA A 166 -10.61 2.82 5.63
CA ALA A 166 -11.52 1.85 5.05
C ALA A 166 -11.98 2.32 3.67
N LEU A 167 -11.76 1.49 2.67
CA LEU A 167 -12.26 1.64 1.32
C LEU A 167 -13.45 0.69 1.14
N PRO A 168 -14.69 1.22 0.99
CA PRO A 168 -15.85 0.39 0.73
C PRO A 168 -15.68 -0.39 -0.58
N LEU A 169 -16.00 -1.68 -0.57
CA LEU A 169 -16.02 -2.53 -1.74
C LEU A 169 -17.44 -2.73 -2.24
N HIS A 170 -17.57 -3.02 -3.53
CA HIS A 170 -18.84 -3.44 -4.10
C HIS A 170 -19.05 -4.95 -3.86
N ALA A 171 -20.32 -5.36 -3.79
CA ALA A 171 -20.68 -6.76 -3.63
C ALA A 171 -19.99 -7.63 -4.70
N ALA A 172 -19.34 -8.71 -4.26
CA ALA A 172 -18.66 -9.61 -5.18
C ALA A 172 -19.69 -10.41 -6.01
N PRO A 173 -19.71 -10.27 -7.34
CA PRO A 173 -20.58 -11.06 -8.20
C PRO A 173 -20.08 -12.51 -8.30
N GLY A 174 -20.95 -13.45 -8.67
CA GLY A 174 -20.56 -14.83 -8.89
C GLY A 174 -19.45 -14.97 -9.94
N VAL A 175 -19.53 -14.18 -11.02
CA VAL A 175 -18.49 -14.07 -12.05
C VAL A 175 -17.79 -12.74 -11.93
N ASP A 176 -16.46 -12.74 -11.95
CA ASP A 176 -15.66 -11.51 -11.93
C ASP A 176 -15.79 -10.75 -13.26
N MET A 177 -16.41 -9.59 -13.21
CA MET A 177 -16.63 -8.72 -14.39
C MET A 177 -15.48 -7.75 -14.66
N PHE A 178 -14.42 -7.79 -13.83
CA PHE A 178 -13.24 -6.96 -14.07
C PHE A 178 -12.51 -7.41 -15.33
N GLU A 179 -12.24 -6.48 -16.22
CA GLU A 179 -11.48 -6.71 -17.46
C GLU A 179 -9.98 -6.47 -17.20
N ALA A 180 -9.20 -7.55 -17.24
CA ALA A 180 -7.75 -7.50 -17.14
C ALA A 180 -7.11 -7.61 -18.54
N PRO A 181 -6.01 -6.89 -18.80
CA PRO A 181 -5.34 -5.94 -17.90
C PRO A 181 -6.08 -4.61 -17.76
N LEU A 182 -5.93 -3.93 -16.60
CA LEU A 182 -6.46 -2.60 -16.38
C LEU A 182 -5.84 -1.61 -17.36
N GLN A 183 -6.64 -0.99 -18.21
CA GLN A 183 -6.16 0.01 -19.16
C GLN A 183 -6.06 1.38 -18.50
N LEU A 184 -4.85 1.93 -18.39
CA LEU A 184 -4.62 3.29 -17.90
C LEU A 184 -4.48 4.25 -19.08
N ASP A 185 -5.16 5.39 -19.01
CA ASP A 185 -4.89 6.49 -19.94
C ASP A 185 -3.77 7.40 -19.40
N GLU A 186 -3.32 8.33 -20.26
CA GLU A 186 -2.22 9.26 -19.97
C GLU A 186 -2.47 10.09 -18.71
N ALA A 187 -3.70 10.56 -18.51
CA ALA A 187 -4.04 11.37 -17.36
C ALA A 187 -3.99 10.56 -16.05
N GLN A 188 -4.51 9.33 -16.07
CA GLN A 188 -4.45 8.40 -14.94
C GLN A 188 -3.00 8.05 -14.59
N PHE A 189 -2.19 7.74 -15.60
CA PHE A 189 -0.79 7.37 -15.41
C PHE A 189 0.02 8.53 -14.85
N THR A 190 -0.11 9.74 -15.42
CA THR A 190 0.57 10.94 -14.93
C THR A 190 0.19 11.23 -13.47
N ALA A 191 -1.10 11.18 -13.14
CA ALA A 191 -1.55 11.41 -11.77
C ALA A 191 -0.99 10.39 -10.77
N LEU A 192 -0.85 9.11 -11.16
CA LEU A 192 -0.22 8.09 -10.32
C LEU A 192 1.28 8.35 -10.11
N LEU A 193 1.99 8.82 -11.15
CA LEU A 193 3.40 9.21 -11.04
C LEU A 193 3.56 10.38 -10.06
N ASP A 194 2.75 11.44 -10.20
CA ASP A 194 2.79 12.62 -9.33
C ASP A 194 2.50 12.25 -7.87
N ALA A 195 1.52 11.37 -7.65
CA ALA A 195 1.20 10.88 -6.31
C ALA A 195 2.35 10.08 -5.68
N SER A 196 3.16 9.41 -6.51
CA SER A 196 4.30 8.58 -6.06
C SER A 196 5.55 9.38 -5.69
N GLU A 197 5.65 10.66 -6.05
CA GLU A 197 6.85 11.49 -5.82
C GLU A 197 7.24 11.56 -4.33
N VAL A 198 6.26 11.65 -3.44
CA VAL A 198 6.51 11.64 -1.99
C VAL A 198 7.28 10.40 -1.58
N ASP A 199 6.89 9.25 -2.13
CA ASP A 199 7.48 7.95 -1.80
C ASP A 199 8.88 7.76 -2.42
N GLN A 200 9.22 8.54 -3.46
CA GLN A 200 10.56 8.58 -4.04
C GLN A 200 11.50 9.51 -3.26
N VAL A 201 11.00 10.66 -2.80
CA VAL A 201 11.80 11.67 -2.08
C VAL A 201 12.08 11.26 -0.63
N MET A 202 11.11 10.63 0.06
CA MET A 202 11.27 10.26 1.48
C MET A 202 12.50 9.39 1.79
N PRO A 203 12.80 8.31 1.04
CA PRO A 203 14.00 7.49 1.28
C PRO A 203 15.29 8.26 1.07
N GLU A 204 15.31 9.15 0.08
CA GLU A 204 16.48 9.98 -0.22
C GLU A 204 16.72 11.01 0.90
N LEU A 205 15.67 11.62 1.45
CA LEU A 205 15.78 12.50 2.62
C LEU A 205 16.28 11.74 3.85
N ALA A 206 15.81 10.51 4.07
CA ALA A 206 16.29 9.68 5.15
C ALA A 206 17.78 9.30 4.99
N ARG A 207 18.28 9.24 3.76
CA ARG A 207 19.68 8.96 3.44
C ARG A 207 20.56 10.20 3.56
N GLU A 208 20.11 11.35 3.05
CA GLU A 208 20.91 12.60 2.98
C GLU A 208 20.90 13.42 4.28
N ALA A 209 19.82 13.35 5.07
CA ALA A 209 19.66 14.04 6.33
C ALA A 209 19.02 13.15 7.40
N PRO A 210 19.66 12.00 7.76
CA PRO A 210 19.04 10.97 8.58
C PRO A 210 18.63 11.46 9.97
N LEU A 211 19.42 12.30 10.61
CA LEU A 211 19.13 12.76 11.97
C LEU A 211 17.90 13.67 11.99
N GLU A 212 17.86 14.64 11.10
CA GLU A 212 16.79 15.64 11.01
C GLU A 212 15.50 14.99 10.51
N PHE A 213 15.57 14.16 9.47
CA PHE A 213 14.39 13.49 8.93
C PHE A 213 13.79 12.46 9.89
N LEU A 214 14.61 11.68 10.60
CA LEU A 214 14.14 10.73 11.59
C LEU A 214 13.64 11.38 12.88
N ALA A 215 14.03 12.64 13.16
CA ALA A 215 13.47 13.44 14.25
C ALA A 215 12.00 13.84 13.97
N LEU A 216 11.58 13.90 12.70
CA LEU A 216 10.16 14.07 12.35
C LEU A 216 9.37 12.84 12.81
N ARG A 217 8.20 13.08 13.36
CA ARG A 217 7.27 11.99 13.70
C ARG A 217 6.92 11.18 12.45
N ALA A 218 6.89 9.86 12.55
CA ALA A 218 6.65 8.98 11.41
C ALA A 218 5.35 9.30 10.66
N ASP A 219 4.27 9.66 11.41
CA ASP A 219 2.98 10.04 10.86
C ASP A 219 2.95 11.42 10.16
N GLN A 220 4.01 12.22 10.29
CA GLN A 220 4.14 13.56 9.69
C GLN A 220 5.10 13.60 8.50
N ARG A 221 5.94 12.58 8.31
CA ARG A 221 7.00 12.59 7.28
C ARG A 221 6.45 12.78 5.87
N ALA A 222 5.38 12.09 5.52
CA ALA A 222 4.77 12.21 4.20
C ALA A 222 4.19 13.60 3.94
N SER A 223 3.42 14.17 4.90
CA SER A 223 2.86 15.52 4.77
C SER A 223 3.95 16.59 4.73
N TRP A 224 5.02 16.40 5.50
CA TRP A 224 6.18 17.27 5.46
C TRP A 224 6.89 17.21 4.09
N THR A 225 7.11 16.01 3.56
CA THR A 225 7.71 15.80 2.24
C THR A 225 6.83 16.41 1.13
N ARG A 226 5.51 16.35 1.26
CA ARG A 226 4.60 17.00 0.30
C ARG A 226 4.83 18.53 0.28
N ARG A 227 4.94 19.19 1.43
CA ARG A 227 5.25 20.63 1.48
C ARG A 227 6.61 20.95 0.83
N CYS A 228 7.60 20.08 0.98
CA CYS A 228 8.88 20.21 0.29
C CYS A 228 8.70 20.15 -1.24
N LEU A 229 7.91 19.20 -1.74
CA LEU A 229 7.61 19.06 -3.16
C LEU A 229 6.81 20.26 -3.69
N ASP A 230 5.85 20.77 -2.92
CA ASP A 230 5.08 21.95 -3.28
C ASP A 230 5.99 23.18 -3.43
N LEU A 231 6.94 23.36 -2.49
CA LEU A 231 7.94 24.44 -2.59
C LEU A 231 8.85 24.27 -3.82
N ALA A 232 9.36 23.04 -4.06
CA ALA A 232 10.17 22.75 -5.23
C ALA A 232 9.39 23.02 -6.54
N GLY A 233 8.10 22.72 -6.56
CA GLY A 233 7.20 23.00 -7.69
C GLY A 233 7.08 24.51 -7.97
N THR A 234 7.04 25.38 -6.94
CA THR A 234 7.02 26.85 -7.13
C THR A 234 8.28 27.35 -7.85
N TRP A 235 9.39 26.61 -7.76
CA TRP A 235 10.66 26.93 -8.42
C TRP A 235 10.87 26.13 -9.72
N HIS A 236 9.86 25.40 -10.18
CA HIS A 236 9.91 24.55 -11.38
C HIS A 236 11.07 23.53 -11.36
N LEU A 237 11.36 22.97 -10.18
CA LEU A 237 12.39 21.95 -10.02
C LEU A 237 11.79 20.57 -10.36
N GLU A 238 12.23 19.98 -11.45
CA GLU A 238 11.69 18.70 -11.95
C GLU A 238 12.54 17.50 -11.49
N ARG A 239 13.86 17.70 -11.31
CA ARG A 239 14.80 16.61 -11.03
C ARG A 239 14.67 16.15 -9.58
N LEU A 240 14.67 14.85 -9.35
CA LEU A 240 14.61 14.25 -8.02
C LEU A 240 15.70 14.84 -7.08
N ALA A 241 16.94 14.96 -7.57
CA ALA A 241 18.04 15.50 -6.78
C ALA A 241 17.79 16.94 -6.29
N ASP A 242 17.18 17.78 -7.13
CA ASP A 242 16.87 19.17 -6.77
C ASP A 242 15.74 19.21 -5.72
N LYS A 243 14.70 18.38 -5.88
CA LYS A 243 13.61 18.22 -4.90
C LYS A 243 14.14 17.72 -3.55
N VAL A 244 15.05 16.75 -3.55
CA VAL A 244 15.72 16.26 -2.34
C VAL A 244 16.57 17.36 -1.69
N MET A 245 17.31 18.15 -2.49
CA MET A 245 18.11 19.28 -1.97
C MET A 245 17.23 20.31 -1.25
N VAL A 246 16.07 20.67 -1.82
CA VAL A 246 15.10 21.56 -1.15
C VAL A 246 14.70 20.99 0.21
N GLY A 247 14.37 19.71 0.27
CA GLY A 247 14.03 19.05 1.53
C GLY A 247 15.17 19.03 2.54
N VAL A 248 16.40 18.78 2.12
CA VAL A 248 17.59 18.85 2.99
C VAL A 248 17.78 20.27 3.55
N LEU A 249 17.60 21.29 2.73
CA LEU A 249 17.69 22.69 3.18
C LEU A 249 16.56 23.01 4.17
N MET A 250 15.33 22.62 3.89
CA MET A 250 14.19 22.78 4.81
C MET A 250 14.44 22.08 6.16
N LEU A 251 15.03 20.88 6.16
CA LEU A 251 15.35 20.14 7.38
C LEU A 251 16.42 20.84 8.23
N LYS A 252 17.46 21.37 7.58
CA LYS A 252 18.62 21.95 8.27
C LYS A 252 18.46 23.41 8.65
N LEU A 253 17.75 24.18 7.83
CA LEU A 253 17.65 25.64 7.98
C LEU A 253 16.24 26.11 8.39
N GLY A 254 15.26 25.19 8.40
CA GLY A 254 13.85 25.50 8.65
C GLY A 254 13.03 25.66 7.36
N GLU A 255 11.71 25.46 7.47
CA GLU A 255 10.80 25.49 6.32
C GLU A 255 10.80 26.82 5.55
N GLU A 256 11.08 27.92 6.25
CA GLU A 256 11.10 29.27 5.69
C GLU A 256 12.51 29.76 5.28
N PHE A 257 13.48 28.84 5.12
CA PHE A 257 14.87 29.20 4.81
C PHE A 257 15.01 30.13 3.59
N HIS A 258 14.13 29.99 2.61
CA HIS A 258 14.10 30.74 1.37
C HIS A 258 13.60 32.22 1.52
N LEU A 259 13.01 32.52 2.66
CA LEU A 259 12.54 33.88 3.00
C LEU A 259 13.58 34.67 3.83
N GLN A 260 14.67 34.03 4.25
CA GLN A 260 15.70 34.70 5.07
C GLN A 260 16.54 35.63 4.19
N PRO A 261 16.83 36.88 4.65
CA PRO A 261 17.74 37.75 3.92
C PRO A 261 19.14 37.13 3.89
N ALA A 262 19.81 37.28 2.75
CA ALA A 262 21.17 36.80 2.52
C ALA A 262 22.19 37.50 3.43
#